data_d403eefcd62f6fe18c169b5465f0df12
#
_entry.id   d403eefcd62f6fe18c169b5465f0df12
#
_cell.length_a   1.000
_cell.length_b   1.000
_cell.length_c   1.000
_cell.angle_alpha   90.00
_cell.angle_beta   90.00
_cell.angle_gamma   90.00
#
_symmetry.space_group_name_H-M   'P 1'
#
loop_
_entity.id
_entity.type
_entity.pdbx_description
1 polymer ?
#
loop_
_entity_poly.entity_id
_entity_poly.type
_entity_poly.pdbx_seq_one_letter_code
_entity_poly.pdbx_strand_id
1 'polypeptide(L)'
;GWNQPRINGEEYYQFVDQVLDAVKRRWPKALIQFEDFAQKNAMPLLNKYRDQICCFNDDIQGTAAVSVGSLIAASRAAGKQLKDQIIAFLGAGSAGCGIAEQIVAQMVVEGLSDAEARARVFMVDRFGLFTDNQPNLLDFQSKLAQSTGSVTVWGNAEGIISLLDVIQHAKPTVLIGVSGQPGLFTEEVIKALAANCERPIVLPLSNPTSQVEAFPADILEWTEGKALIATGSPFEPVNYQGKIYNISQCNNSYIFPGIGLGVIAAGATRVTDSMLIASSNALADCSPLLKDPNADLLPDLNEIQQVSKFIAFKVAKAAMDAGVAPVLDDEALQQAIEANFWKPEYRDYKRVTF
;
A
#
# COMPACT_ATOMS: atom_id res chain seq x y z
N GLY A 1 22.86 -14.85 18.35
CA GLY A 1 21.69 -14.42 19.07
C GLY A 1 21.50 -15.16 20.40
N TRP A 2 20.62 -14.68 21.20
CA TRP A 2 20.25 -15.28 22.46
C TRP A 2 19.33 -16.48 22.23
N ASN A 3 19.76 -17.70 22.58
CA ASN A 3 18.97 -18.92 22.37
C ASN A 3 17.99 -19.15 23.54
N GLN A 4 16.99 -18.28 23.62
CA GLN A 4 15.92 -18.32 24.61
C GLN A 4 14.57 -18.23 23.90
N PRO A 5 13.46 -18.72 24.48
CA PRO A 5 12.12 -18.45 24.00
C PRO A 5 11.88 -16.94 23.87
N ARG A 6 11.13 -16.52 22.85
CA ARG A 6 10.74 -15.10 22.70
C ARG A 6 9.81 -14.71 23.84
N ILE A 7 10.07 -13.54 24.44
CA ILE A 7 9.12 -12.92 25.37
C ILE A 7 7.83 -12.57 24.61
N ASN A 8 6.69 -12.60 25.28
CA ASN A 8 5.38 -12.30 24.71
C ASN A 8 4.46 -11.65 25.74
N GLY A 9 3.25 -11.30 25.34
CA GLY A 9 2.27 -10.70 26.24
C GLY A 9 2.73 -9.35 26.82
N GLU A 10 2.38 -9.08 28.05
CA GLU A 10 2.66 -7.79 28.72
C GLU A 10 4.14 -7.49 28.84
N GLU A 11 4.97 -8.48 29.14
CA GLU A 11 6.42 -8.32 29.25
C GLU A 11 7.05 -7.83 27.93
N TYR A 12 6.56 -8.33 26.79
CA TYR A 12 6.98 -7.89 25.47
C TYR A 12 6.66 -6.40 25.25
N TYR A 13 5.44 -5.98 25.55
CA TYR A 13 5.04 -4.57 25.38
C TYR A 13 5.80 -3.63 26.31
N GLN A 14 6.02 -4.03 27.55
CA GLN A 14 6.85 -3.27 28.50
C GLN A 14 8.30 -3.12 28.02
N PHE A 15 8.86 -4.17 27.41
CA PHE A 15 10.19 -4.08 26.82
C PHE A 15 10.23 -3.09 25.65
N VAL A 16 9.25 -3.14 24.74
CA VAL A 16 9.15 -2.19 23.63
C VAL A 16 8.99 -0.75 24.15
N ASP A 17 8.16 -0.53 25.17
CA ASP A 17 7.99 0.77 25.83
C ASP A 17 9.34 1.32 26.34
N GLN A 18 10.11 0.50 27.05
CA GLN A 18 11.42 0.89 27.55
C GLN A 18 12.40 1.27 26.44
N VAL A 19 12.41 0.51 25.33
CA VAL A 19 13.26 0.82 24.17
C VAL A 19 12.87 2.16 23.56
N LEU A 20 11.57 2.38 23.31
CA LEU A 20 11.07 3.61 22.70
C LEU A 20 11.30 4.84 23.60
N ASP A 21 11.12 4.69 24.92
CA ASP A 21 11.42 5.74 25.89
C ASP A 21 12.93 6.08 25.92
N ALA A 22 13.79 5.09 25.80
CA ALA A 22 15.23 5.31 25.73
C ALA A 22 15.62 6.04 24.43
N VAL A 23 15.06 5.63 23.28
CA VAL A 23 15.27 6.29 21.99
C VAL A 23 14.78 7.75 22.05
N LYS A 24 13.57 7.99 22.56
CA LYS A 24 12.98 9.33 22.67
C LYS A 24 13.82 10.25 23.57
N ARG A 25 14.36 9.73 24.68
CA ARG A 25 15.26 10.51 25.56
C ARG A 25 16.58 10.85 24.89
N ARG A 26 17.15 9.92 24.13
CA ARG A 26 18.46 10.09 23.49
C ARG A 26 18.39 10.88 22.19
N TRP A 27 17.33 10.66 21.40
CA TRP A 27 17.11 11.28 20.09
C TRP A 27 15.66 11.76 19.96
N PRO A 28 15.31 12.89 20.59
CA PRO A 28 13.90 13.35 20.67
C PRO A 28 13.27 13.74 19.33
N LYS A 29 14.08 13.90 18.28
CA LYS A 29 13.64 14.21 16.91
C LYS A 29 13.74 13.02 15.96
N ALA A 30 14.04 11.81 16.46
CA ALA A 30 14.14 10.63 15.62
C ALA A 30 12.76 10.24 15.07
N LEU A 31 12.70 9.91 13.80
CA LEU A 31 11.61 9.14 13.22
C LEU A 31 11.83 7.66 13.53
N ILE A 32 10.82 6.99 14.03
CA ILE A 32 10.84 5.55 14.31
C ILE A 32 10.00 4.85 13.22
N GLN A 33 10.66 4.00 12.44
CA GLN A 33 10.03 3.10 11.50
C GLN A 33 9.92 1.72 12.14
N PHE A 34 8.69 1.23 12.33
CA PHE A 34 8.44 -0.15 12.72
C PHE A 34 8.54 -1.03 11.49
N GLU A 35 9.30 -2.13 11.60
CA GLU A 35 9.60 -3.07 10.52
C GLU A 35 9.68 -4.48 11.07
N ASP A 36 9.16 -5.47 10.35
CA ASP A 36 9.22 -6.91 10.67
C ASP A 36 8.62 -7.29 12.05
N PHE A 37 7.67 -6.50 12.54
CA PHE A 37 6.90 -6.89 13.72
C PHE A 37 5.86 -7.95 13.37
N ALA A 38 5.74 -8.99 14.21
CA ALA A 38 4.69 -9.98 14.03
C ALA A 38 3.31 -9.32 13.95
N GLN A 39 2.48 -9.76 13.00
CA GLN A 39 1.17 -9.18 12.68
C GLN A 39 0.32 -8.85 13.92
N LYS A 40 0.29 -9.76 14.92
CA LYS A 40 -0.45 -9.57 16.17
C LYS A 40 0.04 -8.39 17.03
N ASN A 41 1.29 -7.94 16.83
CA ASN A 41 1.94 -6.88 17.59
C ASN A 41 2.00 -5.56 16.81
N ALA A 42 2.10 -5.62 15.47
CA ALA A 42 2.36 -4.47 14.62
C ALA A 42 1.26 -3.40 14.74
N MET A 43 0.00 -3.76 14.56
CA MET A 43 -1.11 -2.82 14.65
C MET A 43 -1.32 -2.28 16.08
N PRO A 44 -1.30 -3.09 17.16
CA PRO A 44 -1.37 -2.57 18.53
C PRO A 44 -0.26 -1.57 18.86
N LEU A 45 0.97 -1.82 18.42
CA LEU A 45 2.09 -0.89 18.61
C LEU A 45 1.88 0.41 17.83
N LEU A 46 1.52 0.32 16.55
CA LEU A 46 1.22 1.49 15.74
C LEU A 46 0.12 2.34 16.37
N ASN A 47 -0.99 1.74 16.75
CA ASN A 47 -2.11 2.44 17.38
C ASN A 47 -1.72 3.10 18.72
N LYS A 48 -0.85 2.44 19.50
CA LYS A 48 -0.36 2.99 20.76
C LYS A 48 0.51 4.23 20.56
N TYR A 49 1.37 4.22 19.53
CA TYR A 49 2.45 5.21 19.44
C TYR A 49 2.25 6.29 18.38
N ARG A 50 1.44 6.06 17.34
CA ARG A 50 1.31 7.00 16.21
C ARG A 50 0.96 8.45 16.58
N ASP A 51 0.27 8.64 17.70
CA ASP A 51 -0.10 9.98 18.21
C ASP A 51 0.82 10.49 19.33
N GLN A 52 1.77 9.67 19.79
CA GLN A 52 2.66 10.01 20.92
C GLN A 52 4.08 10.33 20.48
N ILE A 53 4.56 9.71 19.41
CA ILE A 53 5.92 9.87 18.87
C ILE A 53 5.87 9.97 17.35
N CYS A 54 6.92 10.52 16.76
CA CYS A 54 7.08 10.50 15.31
C CYS A 54 7.42 9.08 14.86
N CYS A 55 6.42 8.34 14.38
CA CYS A 55 6.60 6.96 13.91
C CYS A 55 5.61 6.60 12.81
N PHE A 56 5.95 5.56 12.07
CA PHE A 56 5.06 4.83 11.19
C PHE A 56 5.46 3.35 11.14
N ASN A 57 4.58 2.50 10.60
CA ASN A 57 4.87 1.10 10.37
C ASN A 57 4.93 0.84 8.86
N ASP A 58 6.09 0.39 8.36
CA ASP A 58 6.29 0.20 6.93
C ASP A 58 5.52 -1.00 6.37
N ASP A 59 5.46 -2.12 7.12
CA ASP A 59 4.70 -3.30 6.69
C ASP A 59 3.19 -3.03 6.54
N ILE A 60 2.66 -2.07 7.30
CA ILE A 60 1.23 -1.70 7.26
C ILE A 60 1.03 -0.48 6.36
N GLN A 61 1.64 0.65 6.72
CA GLN A 61 1.39 1.96 6.10
C GLN A 61 2.19 2.15 4.83
N GLY A 62 3.45 1.68 4.78
CA GLY A 62 4.28 1.71 3.57
C GLY A 62 3.74 0.78 2.50
N THR A 63 3.37 -0.45 2.87
CA THR A 63 2.74 -1.42 1.96
C THR A 63 1.42 -0.88 1.39
N ALA A 64 0.58 -0.29 2.23
CA ALA A 64 -0.64 0.35 1.75
C ALA A 64 -0.32 1.53 0.81
N ALA A 65 0.65 2.37 1.16
CA ALA A 65 1.00 3.55 0.37
C ALA A 65 1.57 3.18 -1.02
N VAL A 66 2.45 2.18 -1.13
CA VAL A 66 2.98 1.74 -2.44
C VAL A 66 1.89 1.08 -3.29
N SER A 67 1.03 0.27 -2.68
CA SER A 67 -0.09 -0.38 -3.38
C SER A 67 -1.07 0.64 -3.94
N VAL A 68 -1.45 1.64 -3.13
CA VAL A 68 -2.34 2.72 -3.55
C VAL A 68 -1.68 3.61 -4.60
N GLY A 69 -0.39 3.93 -4.47
CA GLY A 69 0.37 4.68 -5.47
C GLY A 69 0.39 3.98 -6.83
N SER A 70 0.67 2.67 -6.83
CA SER A 70 0.62 1.83 -8.03
C SER A 70 -0.79 1.79 -8.64
N LEU A 71 -1.81 1.67 -7.80
CA LEU A 71 -3.20 1.64 -8.24
C LEU A 71 -3.67 2.98 -8.83
N ILE A 72 -3.27 4.11 -8.25
CA ILE A 72 -3.55 5.44 -8.80
C ILE A 72 -2.88 5.58 -10.17
N ALA A 73 -1.60 5.19 -10.31
CA ALA A 73 -0.89 5.22 -11.58
C ALA A 73 -1.60 4.37 -12.65
N ALA A 74 -1.97 3.11 -12.30
CA ALA A 74 -2.69 2.21 -13.18
C ALA A 74 -4.08 2.76 -13.58
N SER A 75 -4.82 3.35 -12.63
CA SER A 75 -6.12 3.95 -12.88
C SER A 75 -6.01 5.10 -13.87
N ARG A 76 -5.04 6.00 -13.68
CA ARG A 76 -4.78 7.13 -14.60
C ARG A 76 -4.36 6.64 -15.99
N ALA A 77 -3.53 5.60 -16.07
CA ALA A 77 -3.15 4.98 -17.35
C ALA A 77 -4.32 4.30 -18.06
N ALA A 78 -5.33 3.86 -17.30
CA ALA A 78 -6.61 3.37 -17.84
C ALA A 78 -7.62 4.51 -18.16
N GLY A 79 -7.20 5.78 -18.06
CA GLY A 79 -8.04 6.95 -18.34
C GLY A 79 -9.10 7.27 -17.27
N LYS A 80 -8.89 6.81 -16.02
CA LYS A 80 -9.84 6.97 -14.90
C LYS A 80 -9.15 7.53 -13.66
N GLN A 81 -9.95 8.08 -12.74
CA GLN A 81 -9.51 8.36 -11.36
C GLN A 81 -9.75 7.12 -10.48
N LEU A 82 -9.12 7.06 -9.32
CA LEU A 82 -9.30 5.94 -8.41
C LEU A 82 -10.75 5.84 -7.93
N LYS A 83 -11.41 6.96 -7.70
CA LYS A 83 -12.84 7.01 -7.31
C LYS A 83 -13.79 6.39 -8.34
N ASP A 84 -13.37 6.26 -9.60
CA ASP A 84 -14.18 5.67 -10.67
C ASP A 84 -14.04 4.15 -10.75
N GLN A 85 -13.09 3.58 -9.99
CA GLN A 85 -12.83 2.16 -9.95
C GLN A 85 -13.79 1.43 -9.01
N ILE A 86 -14.08 0.17 -9.34
CA ILE A 86 -14.68 -0.81 -8.43
C ILE A 86 -13.62 -1.87 -8.17
N ILE A 87 -13.40 -2.19 -6.91
CA ILE A 87 -12.23 -2.94 -6.47
C ILE A 87 -12.67 -4.21 -5.74
N ALA A 88 -12.18 -5.36 -6.19
CA ALA A 88 -12.32 -6.62 -5.48
C ALA A 88 -10.97 -7.00 -4.85
N PHE A 89 -11.01 -7.46 -3.61
CA PHE A 89 -9.89 -8.02 -2.87
C PHE A 89 -10.07 -9.51 -2.68
N LEU A 90 -8.98 -10.24 -2.81
CA LEU A 90 -8.87 -11.60 -2.31
C LEU A 90 -7.82 -11.63 -1.18
N GLY A 91 -8.31 -11.86 0.02
CA GLY A 91 -7.53 -11.75 1.25
C GLY A 91 -7.93 -10.52 2.06
N ALA A 92 -8.53 -10.75 3.22
CA ALA A 92 -9.11 -9.73 4.09
C ALA A 92 -8.46 -9.76 5.48
N GLY A 93 -7.17 -10.02 5.52
CA GLY A 93 -6.32 -9.84 6.68
C GLY A 93 -5.97 -8.37 6.92
N SER A 94 -5.12 -8.09 7.92
CA SER A 94 -4.73 -6.72 8.28
C SER A 94 -4.10 -5.95 7.11
N ALA A 95 -3.28 -6.61 6.28
CA ALA A 95 -2.67 -5.97 5.11
C ALA A 95 -3.74 -5.57 4.07
N GLY A 96 -4.63 -6.50 3.69
CA GLY A 96 -5.70 -6.23 2.73
C GLY A 96 -6.65 -5.14 3.21
N CYS A 97 -7.10 -5.21 4.46
CA CYS A 97 -7.95 -4.17 5.03
C CYS A 97 -7.22 -2.83 5.17
N GLY A 98 -5.92 -2.83 5.47
CA GLY A 98 -5.12 -1.60 5.53
C GLY A 98 -4.99 -0.92 4.16
N ILE A 99 -4.75 -1.69 3.09
CA ILE A 99 -4.75 -1.17 1.72
C ILE A 99 -6.15 -0.64 1.36
N ALA A 100 -7.21 -1.39 1.67
CA ALA A 100 -8.59 -1.01 1.38
C ALA A 100 -8.99 0.30 2.08
N GLU A 101 -8.64 0.48 3.36
CA GLU A 101 -8.90 1.73 4.10
C GLU A 101 -8.16 2.92 3.48
N GLN A 102 -6.92 2.75 3.03
CA GLN A 102 -6.19 3.82 2.37
C GLN A 102 -6.76 4.13 0.98
N ILE A 103 -7.27 3.13 0.24
CA ILE A 103 -8.02 3.33 -1.00
C ILE A 103 -9.29 4.15 -0.75
N VAL A 104 -10.07 3.78 0.27
CA VAL A 104 -11.27 4.54 0.68
C VAL A 104 -10.91 5.98 1.00
N ALA A 105 -9.86 6.20 1.79
CA ALA A 105 -9.39 7.55 2.13
C ALA A 105 -8.98 8.36 0.88
N GLN A 106 -8.29 7.74 -0.07
CA GLN A 106 -7.93 8.39 -1.34
C GLN A 106 -9.17 8.71 -2.19
N MET A 107 -10.15 7.80 -2.29
CA MET A 107 -11.40 8.06 -3.01
C MET A 107 -12.19 9.22 -2.39
N VAL A 108 -12.15 9.37 -1.05
CA VAL A 108 -12.76 10.50 -0.34
C VAL A 108 -12.02 11.81 -0.70
N VAL A 109 -10.68 11.80 -0.74
CA VAL A 109 -9.90 12.97 -1.20
C VAL A 109 -10.24 13.33 -2.65
N GLU A 110 -10.56 12.35 -3.49
CA GLU A 110 -11.03 12.56 -4.87
C GLU A 110 -12.51 12.99 -4.98
N GLY A 111 -13.22 13.14 -3.85
CA GLY A 111 -14.54 13.77 -3.76
C GLY A 111 -15.73 12.83 -3.54
N LEU A 112 -15.52 11.54 -3.25
CA LEU A 112 -16.60 10.67 -2.78
C LEU A 112 -16.87 10.89 -1.28
N SER A 113 -18.07 10.59 -0.84
CA SER A 113 -18.33 10.36 0.58
C SER A 113 -17.69 9.03 1.04
N ASP A 114 -17.45 8.87 2.34
CA ASP A 114 -16.92 7.62 2.90
C ASP A 114 -17.81 6.41 2.53
N ALA A 115 -19.13 6.57 2.61
CA ALA A 115 -20.07 5.51 2.26
C ALA A 115 -20.00 5.12 0.78
N GLU A 116 -19.89 6.09 -0.13
CA GLU A 116 -19.76 5.83 -1.57
C GLU A 116 -18.43 5.14 -1.90
N ALA A 117 -17.35 5.53 -1.24
CA ALA A 117 -16.04 4.91 -1.41
C ALA A 117 -16.05 3.44 -0.92
N ARG A 118 -16.59 3.17 0.27
CA ARG A 118 -16.73 1.81 0.82
C ARG A 118 -17.60 0.91 -0.03
N ALA A 119 -18.68 1.43 -0.61
CA ALA A 119 -19.55 0.68 -1.52
C ALA A 119 -18.85 0.22 -2.82
N ARG A 120 -17.64 0.72 -3.11
CA ARG A 120 -16.84 0.35 -4.29
C ARG A 120 -15.74 -0.67 -3.96
N VAL A 121 -15.59 -1.08 -2.70
CA VAL A 121 -14.53 -2.00 -2.24
C VAL A 121 -15.15 -3.27 -1.70
N PHE A 122 -14.85 -4.41 -2.32
CA PHE A 122 -15.41 -5.71 -2.01
C PHE A 122 -14.32 -6.63 -1.46
N MET A 123 -14.40 -6.97 -0.17
CA MET A 123 -13.41 -7.80 0.51
C MET A 123 -13.88 -9.25 0.53
N VAL A 124 -13.10 -10.15 -0.07
CA VAL A 124 -13.40 -11.59 -0.12
C VAL A 124 -12.29 -12.36 0.60
N ASP A 125 -12.69 -13.28 1.47
CA ASP A 125 -11.78 -14.24 2.08
C ASP A 125 -12.23 -15.69 1.84
N ARG A 126 -11.68 -16.64 2.59
CA ARG A 126 -12.03 -18.05 2.50
C ARG A 126 -13.50 -18.37 2.82
N PHE A 127 -14.22 -17.45 3.46
CA PHE A 127 -15.63 -17.58 3.80
C PHE A 127 -16.56 -16.82 2.84
N GLY A 128 -16.00 -16.19 1.79
CA GLY A 128 -16.71 -15.38 0.82
C GLY A 128 -16.61 -13.89 1.09
N LEU A 129 -17.49 -13.13 0.42
CA LEU A 129 -17.59 -11.68 0.55
C LEU A 129 -17.97 -11.28 1.97
N PHE A 130 -17.28 -10.26 2.52
CA PHE A 130 -17.67 -9.68 3.81
C PHE A 130 -19.02 -8.95 3.70
N THR A 131 -19.95 -9.34 4.57
CA THR A 131 -21.28 -8.74 4.69
C THR A 131 -21.58 -8.36 6.13
N ASP A 132 -22.45 -7.39 6.33
CA ASP A 132 -22.79 -6.83 7.64
C ASP A 132 -23.49 -7.81 8.59
N ASN A 133 -23.98 -8.95 8.09
CA ASN A 133 -24.57 -10.04 8.91
C ASN A 133 -23.57 -11.17 9.20
N GLN A 134 -22.33 -11.11 8.72
CA GLN A 134 -21.33 -12.16 8.94
C GLN A 134 -20.86 -12.14 10.40
N PRO A 135 -20.92 -13.27 11.13
CA PRO A 135 -20.48 -13.32 12.51
C PRO A 135 -18.95 -13.24 12.61
N ASN A 136 -18.47 -12.69 13.72
CA ASN A 136 -17.05 -12.69 14.11
C ASN A 136 -16.10 -11.86 13.20
N LEU A 137 -16.62 -10.89 12.46
CA LEU A 137 -15.76 -9.89 11.82
C LEU A 137 -15.04 -9.07 12.88
N LEU A 138 -13.76 -8.82 12.66
CA LEU A 138 -12.99 -7.90 13.48
C LEU A 138 -13.42 -6.45 13.18
N ASP A 139 -13.21 -5.53 14.11
CA ASP A 139 -13.65 -4.13 13.97
C ASP A 139 -13.17 -3.46 12.67
N PHE A 140 -11.92 -3.75 12.25
CA PHE A 140 -11.38 -3.22 11.01
C PHE A 140 -11.96 -3.88 9.75
N GLN A 141 -12.46 -5.12 9.86
CA GLN A 141 -13.13 -5.84 8.77
C GLN A 141 -14.58 -5.38 8.61
N SER A 142 -15.28 -5.18 9.73
CA SER A 142 -16.70 -4.77 9.73
C SER A 142 -16.94 -3.43 9.00
N LYS A 143 -15.96 -2.53 9.02
CA LYS A 143 -16.02 -1.25 8.30
C LYS A 143 -16.03 -1.41 6.78
N LEU A 144 -15.53 -2.55 6.26
CA LEU A 144 -15.42 -2.87 4.83
C LEU A 144 -16.48 -3.88 4.38
N ALA A 145 -17.38 -4.28 5.28
CA ALA A 145 -18.46 -5.21 4.97
C ALA A 145 -19.53 -4.53 4.09
N GLN A 146 -20.00 -5.25 3.07
CA GLN A 146 -21.10 -4.80 2.23
C GLN A 146 -22.45 -5.04 2.91
N SER A 147 -23.45 -4.23 2.58
CA SER A 147 -24.80 -4.47 3.08
C SER A 147 -25.37 -5.77 2.50
N THR A 148 -25.75 -6.70 3.38
CA THR A 148 -26.37 -7.97 2.99
C THR A 148 -27.55 -7.76 2.05
N GLY A 149 -28.37 -6.74 2.32
CA GLY A 149 -29.55 -6.43 1.48
C GLY A 149 -29.22 -6.12 0.02
N SER A 150 -28.00 -5.65 -0.28
CA SER A 150 -27.57 -5.31 -1.64
C SER A 150 -26.92 -6.47 -2.40
N VAL A 151 -26.44 -7.51 -1.70
CA VAL A 151 -25.64 -8.59 -2.29
C VAL A 151 -26.21 -9.99 -2.12
N THR A 152 -27.30 -10.17 -1.38
CA THR A 152 -27.88 -11.49 -1.02
C THR A 152 -28.14 -12.38 -2.23
N VAL A 153 -28.54 -11.79 -3.38
CA VAL A 153 -28.87 -12.53 -4.59
C VAL A 153 -27.65 -13.02 -5.37
N TRP A 154 -26.44 -12.68 -4.94
CA TRP A 154 -25.19 -13.05 -5.61
C TRP A 154 -24.67 -14.42 -5.17
N GLY A 155 -25.06 -14.85 -3.96
CA GLY A 155 -24.53 -16.06 -3.34
C GLY A 155 -25.11 -17.35 -3.91
N ASN A 156 -24.39 -18.45 -3.61
CA ASN A 156 -24.87 -19.81 -3.87
C ASN A 156 -26.02 -20.21 -2.94
N ALA A 157 -26.50 -21.47 -3.04
CA ALA A 157 -27.59 -22.00 -2.20
C ALA A 157 -27.29 -21.97 -0.69
N GLU A 158 -26.00 -21.90 -0.30
CA GLU A 158 -25.55 -21.82 1.09
C GLU A 158 -25.36 -20.36 1.55
N GLY A 159 -25.61 -19.38 0.67
CA GLY A 159 -25.46 -17.97 0.94
C GLY A 159 -24.00 -17.45 0.86
N ILE A 160 -23.06 -18.28 0.39
CA ILE A 160 -21.66 -17.89 0.22
C ILE A 160 -21.52 -17.16 -1.11
N ILE A 161 -20.94 -15.95 -1.07
CA ILE A 161 -20.64 -15.13 -2.25
C ILE A 161 -19.15 -15.27 -2.55
N SER A 162 -18.81 -15.99 -3.61
CA SER A 162 -17.42 -16.21 -4.01
C SER A 162 -16.78 -14.99 -4.67
N LEU A 163 -15.46 -15.03 -4.89
CA LEU A 163 -14.77 -14.01 -5.68
C LEU A 163 -15.34 -13.89 -7.09
N LEU A 164 -15.66 -15.02 -7.72
CA LEU A 164 -16.23 -15.03 -9.07
C LEU A 164 -17.62 -14.37 -9.08
N ASP A 165 -18.46 -14.66 -8.08
CA ASP A 165 -19.77 -14.00 -7.94
C ASP A 165 -19.63 -12.47 -7.80
N VAL A 166 -18.66 -12.01 -6.99
CA VAL A 166 -18.36 -10.58 -6.86
C VAL A 166 -17.94 -9.98 -8.21
N ILE A 167 -17.07 -10.67 -8.97
CA ILE A 167 -16.61 -10.17 -10.27
C ILE A 167 -17.74 -10.09 -11.27
N GLN A 168 -18.64 -11.05 -11.27
CA GLN A 168 -19.78 -11.09 -12.20
C GLN A 168 -20.85 -10.06 -11.87
N HIS A 169 -21.11 -9.81 -10.59
CA HIS A 169 -22.21 -8.94 -10.15
C HIS A 169 -21.78 -7.50 -9.88
N ALA A 170 -20.71 -7.28 -9.12
CA ALA A 170 -20.19 -5.94 -8.84
C ALA A 170 -19.43 -5.35 -10.03
N LYS A 171 -18.98 -6.18 -10.99
CA LYS A 171 -18.21 -5.79 -12.17
C LYS A 171 -16.98 -4.95 -11.83
N PRO A 172 -16.09 -5.41 -10.93
CA PRO A 172 -14.89 -4.68 -10.59
C PRO A 172 -14.01 -4.50 -11.83
N THR A 173 -13.22 -3.46 -11.79
CA THR A 173 -12.21 -3.12 -12.80
C THR A 173 -10.80 -3.34 -12.25
N VAL A 174 -10.71 -3.58 -10.96
CA VAL A 174 -9.47 -3.83 -10.20
C VAL A 174 -9.62 -5.09 -9.36
N LEU A 175 -8.60 -5.93 -9.39
CA LEU A 175 -8.48 -7.12 -8.55
C LEU A 175 -7.15 -7.07 -7.79
N ILE A 176 -7.21 -7.14 -6.46
CA ILE A 176 -6.04 -7.11 -5.57
C ILE A 176 -5.98 -8.42 -4.78
N GLY A 177 -4.85 -9.11 -4.82
CA GLY A 177 -4.57 -10.34 -4.08
C GLY A 177 -3.59 -10.09 -2.94
N VAL A 178 -3.99 -10.44 -1.73
CA VAL A 178 -3.19 -10.39 -0.50
C VAL A 178 -3.55 -11.59 0.39
N SER A 179 -3.81 -12.73 -0.24
CA SER A 179 -4.35 -13.93 0.39
C SER A 179 -3.28 -14.84 1.01
N GLY A 180 -2.04 -14.73 0.54
CA GLY A 180 -0.98 -15.68 0.85
C GLY A 180 -1.25 -17.10 0.29
N GLN A 181 -2.17 -17.23 -0.66
CA GLN A 181 -2.58 -18.51 -1.24
C GLN A 181 -2.34 -18.49 -2.76
N PRO A 182 -1.52 -19.41 -3.29
CA PRO A 182 -1.16 -19.39 -4.71
C PRO A 182 -2.32 -19.81 -5.62
N GLY A 183 -2.36 -19.24 -6.81
CA GLY A 183 -3.22 -19.70 -7.91
C GLY A 183 -4.71 -19.40 -7.75
N LEU A 184 -5.11 -18.57 -6.79
CA LEU A 184 -6.53 -18.25 -6.58
C LEU A 184 -7.10 -17.26 -7.60
N PHE A 185 -6.26 -16.54 -8.33
CA PHE A 185 -6.69 -15.80 -9.51
C PHE A 185 -6.70 -16.74 -10.72
N THR A 186 -7.75 -17.55 -10.80
CA THR A 186 -7.91 -18.54 -11.88
C THR A 186 -8.17 -17.87 -13.23
N GLU A 187 -7.97 -18.61 -14.32
CA GLU A 187 -8.30 -18.16 -15.68
C GLU A 187 -9.72 -17.61 -15.78
N GLU A 188 -10.70 -18.33 -15.18
CA GLU A 188 -12.11 -17.91 -15.17
C GLU A 188 -12.31 -16.57 -14.49
N VAL A 189 -11.68 -16.36 -13.31
CA VAL A 189 -11.74 -15.12 -12.54
C VAL A 189 -11.13 -13.96 -13.34
N ILE A 190 -9.95 -14.14 -13.93
CA ILE A 190 -9.28 -13.09 -14.69
C ILE A 190 -10.02 -12.77 -16.00
N LYS A 191 -10.51 -13.77 -16.71
CA LYS A 191 -11.33 -13.53 -17.93
C LYS A 191 -12.64 -12.82 -17.62
N ALA A 192 -13.30 -13.18 -16.52
CA ALA A 192 -14.51 -12.48 -16.07
C ALA A 192 -14.20 -11.02 -15.70
N LEU A 193 -13.07 -10.75 -15.05
CA LEU A 193 -12.61 -9.38 -14.76
C LEU A 193 -12.34 -8.60 -16.06
N ALA A 194 -11.64 -9.21 -17.03
CA ALA A 194 -11.32 -8.60 -18.31
C ALA A 194 -12.56 -8.25 -19.14
N ALA A 195 -13.66 -8.98 -18.96
CA ALA A 195 -14.93 -8.67 -19.61
C ALA A 195 -15.61 -7.39 -19.07
N ASN A 196 -15.21 -6.90 -17.89
CA ASN A 196 -15.81 -5.72 -17.26
C ASN A 196 -15.24 -4.39 -17.77
N CYS A 197 -14.03 -4.39 -18.33
CA CYS A 197 -13.35 -3.16 -18.77
C CYS A 197 -12.25 -3.46 -19.80
N GLU A 198 -11.87 -2.44 -20.56
CA GLU A 198 -10.84 -2.56 -21.61
C GLU A 198 -9.43 -2.85 -21.03
N ARG A 199 -9.07 -2.23 -19.91
CA ARG A 199 -7.76 -2.38 -19.26
C ARG A 199 -7.96 -2.76 -17.79
N PRO A 200 -8.12 -4.05 -17.46
CA PRO A 200 -8.23 -4.49 -16.07
C PRO A 200 -6.92 -4.26 -15.31
N ILE A 201 -7.03 -3.89 -14.04
CA ILE A 201 -5.88 -3.74 -13.15
C ILE A 201 -5.82 -4.97 -12.24
N VAL A 202 -4.70 -5.68 -12.26
CA VAL A 202 -4.50 -6.92 -11.48
C VAL A 202 -3.23 -6.80 -10.65
N LEU A 203 -3.41 -6.80 -9.34
CA LEU A 203 -2.32 -6.64 -8.37
C LEU A 203 -2.21 -7.88 -7.48
N PRO A 204 -1.52 -8.96 -7.90
CA PRO A 204 -1.24 -10.12 -7.06
C PRO A 204 -0.05 -9.78 -6.13
N LEU A 205 -0.35 -9.34 -4.91
CA LEU A 205 0.63 -8.75 -4.00
C LEU A 205 1.17 -9.73 -2.95
N SER A 206 0.72 -10.99 -2.94
CA SER A 206 1.23 -11.97 -1.98
C SER A 206 2.71 -12.30 -2.19
N ASN A 207 3.43 -12.42 -1.08
CA ASN A 207 4.85 -12.76 -1.00
C ASN A 207 5.05 -14.07 -0.21
N PRO A 208 6.07 -14.88 -0.52
CA PRO A 208 6.99 -14.81 -1.65
C PRO A 208 6.32 -15.24 -2.98
N THR A 209 7.08 -15.28 -4.08
CA THR A 209 6.59 -15.69 -5.42
C THR A 209 5.83 -17.02 -5.42
N SER A 210 6.18 -17.97 -4.54
CA SER A 210 5.46 -19.24 -4.38
C SER A 210 4.04 -19.11 -3.82
N GLN A 211 3.65 -17.93 -3.33
CA GLN A 211 2.32 -17.64 -2.78
C GLN A 211 1.53 -16.65 -3.63
N VAL A 212 2.03 -16.30 -4.81
CA VAL A 212 1.36 -15.34 -5.71
C VAL A 212 0.02 -15.89 -6.21
N GLU A 213 -1.00 -15.07 -6.24
CA GLU A 213 -2.36 -15.45 -6.64
C GLU A 213 -2.46 -15.86 -8.12
N ALA A 214 -1.65 -15.25 -9.00
CA ALA A 214 -1.45 -15.68 -10.39
C ALA A 214 -0.11 -15.15 -10.91
N PHE A 215 0.51 -15.88 -11.83
CA PHE A 215 1.72 -15.43 -12.52
C PHE A 215 1.41 -14.35 -13.56
N PRO A 216 2.26 -13.33 -13.70
CA PRO A 216 2.06 -12.28 -14.70
C PRO A 216 1.90 -12.78 -16.13
N ALA A 217 2.60 -13.87 -16.50
CA ALA A 217 2.48 -14.48 -17.81
C ALA A 217 1.07 -14.99 -18.08
N ASP A 218 0.45 -15.66 -17.10
CA ASP A 218 -0.90 -16.18 -17.20
C ASP A 218 -1.92 -15.02 -17.27
N ILE A 219 -1.74 -13.98 -16.44
CA ILE A 219 -2.60 -12.79 -16.47
C ILE A 219 -2.55 -12.12 -17.84
N LEU A 220 -1.36 -11.96 -18.45
CA LEU A 220 -1.22 -11.37 -19.78
C LEU A 220 -1.90 -12.25 -20.85
N GLU A 221 -1.74 -13.57 -20.77
CA GLU A 221 -2.40 -14.50 -21.69
C GLU A 221 -3.93 -14.39 -21.59
N TRP A 222 -4.48 -14.48 -20.38
CA TRP A 222 -5.93 -14.48 -20.14
C TRP A 222 -6.61 -13.13 -20.40
N THR A 223 -5.83 -12.04 -20.43
CA THR A 223 -6.32 -10.68 -20.72
C THR A 223 -5.88 -10.16 -22.10
N GLU A 224 -5.31 -11.01 -22.95
CA GLU A 224 -4.82 -10.65 -24.28
C GLU A 224 -3.83 -9.46 -24.25
N GLY A 225 -2.98 -9.42 -23.22
CA GLY A 225 -1.99 -8.34 -23.01
C GLY A 225 -2.55 -7.01 -22.55
N LYS A 226 -3.85 -6.94 -22.18
CA LYS A 226 -4.52 -5.67 -21.80
C LYS A 226 -4.36 -5.28 -20.34
N ALA A 227 -4.08 -6.26 -19.45
CA ALA A 227 -3.98 -6.00 -18.02
C ALA A 227 -2.84 -5.05 -17.68
N LEU A 228 -3.10 -4.16 -16.71
CA LEU A 228 -2.08 -3.42 -15.96
C LEU A 228 -1.72 -4.23 -14.73
N ILE A 229 -0.45 -4.62 -14.60
CA ILE A 229 0.00 -5.57 -13.58
C ILE A 229 1.10 -4.95 -12.74
N ALA A 230 0.98 -5.10 -11.42
CA ALA A 230 2.12 -4.97 -10.50
C ALA A 230 2.03 -6.08 -9.44
N THR A 231 3.17 -6.58 -8.99
CA THR A 231 3.27 -7.74 -8.12
C THR A 231 3.97 -7.42 -6.81
N GLY A 232 3.70 -8.18 -5.75
CA GLY A 232 4.42 -8.02 -4.48
C GLY A 232 5.85 -8.55 -4.55
N SER A 233 6.06 -9.67 -5.27
CA SER A 233 7.38 -10.27 -5.50
C SER A 233 7.96 -9.86 -6.85
N PRO A 234 9.29 -9.89 -7.03
CA PRO A 234 9.89 -9.60 -8.33
C PRO A 234 9.62 -10.73 -9.34
N PHE A 235 9.41 -10.36 -10.61
CA PHE A 235 9.28 -11.28 -11.73
C PHE A 235 10.16 -10.83 -12.90
N GLU A 236 10.65 -11.80 -13.67
CA GLU A 236 11.32 -11.53 -14.93
C GLU A 236 10.33 -10.93 -15.95
N PRO A 237 10.84 -10.14 -16.92
CA PRO A 237 10.00 -9.62 -17.99
C PRO A 237 9.30 -10.74 -18.77
N VAL A 238 8.04 -10.52 -19.13
CA VAL A 238 7.23 -11.49 -19.87
C VAL A 238 7.19 -11.13 -21.35
N ASN A 239 7.53 -12.07 -22.20
CA ASN A 239 7.32 -11.93 -23.64
C ASN A 239 5.92 -12.49 -24.01
N TYR A 240 5.01 -11.62 -24.36
CA TYR A 240 3.68 -11.99 -24.84
C TYR A 240 3.47 -11.45 -26.27
N GLN A 241 3.27 -12.35 -27.23
CA GLN A 241 3.06 -12.02 -28.66
C GLN A 241 4.14 -11.10 -29.27
N GLY A 242 5.39 -11.28 -28.86
CA GLY A 242 6.53 -10.51 -29.35
C GLY A 242 6.73 -9.14 -28.69
N LYS A 243 5.85 -8.75 -27.76
CA LYS A 243 6.03 -7.58 -26.90
C LYS A 243 6.59 -8.00 -25.54
N ILE A 244 7.61 -7.27 -25.07
CA ILE A 244 8.18 -7.44 -23.74
C ILE A 244 7.39 -6.59 -22.75
N TYR A 245 6.93 -7.20 -21.66
CA TYR A 245 6.26 -6.54 -20.54
C TYR A 245 7.16 -6.66 -19.32
N ASN A 246 7.71 -5.54 -18.86
CA ASN A 246 8.36 -5.48 -17.56
C ASN A 246 7.29 -5.48 -16.46
N ILE A 247 7.52 -6.28 -15.43
CA ILE A 247 6.54 -6.41 -14.33
C ILE A 247 6.98 -5.53 -13.17
N SER A 248 6.26 -4.45 -12.95
CA SER A 248 6.53 -3.56 -11.84
C SER A 248 6.30 -4.25 -10.50
N GLN A 249 7.24 -4.12 -9.57
CA GLN A 249 7.09 -4.63 -8.21
C GLN A 249 6.55 -3.54 -7.29
N CYS A 250 5.46 -3.80 -6.59
CA CYS A 250 4.96 -2.98 -5.48
C CYS A 250 5.85 -3.20 -4.26
N ASN A 251 7.00 -2.53 -4.22
CA ASN A 251 7.96 -2.66 -3.13
C ASN A 251 7.99 -1.40 -2.29
N ASN A 252 8.01 -1.55 -0.96
CA ASN A 252 8.00 -0.44 -0.01
C ASN A 252 9.20 0.51 -0.19
N SER A 253 10.30 0.04 -0.81
CA SER A 253 11.48 0.87 -1.12
C SER A 253 11.16 2.10 -1.99
N TYR A 254 10.05 2.10 -2.72
CA TYR A 254 9.58 3.29 -3.41
C TYR A 254 9.03 4.37 -2.46
N ILE A 255 8.60 4.01 -1.26
CA ILE A 255 7.80 4.88 -0.38
C ILE A 255 8.55 5.29 0.88
N PHE A 256 9.03 4.31 1.69
CA PHE A 256 9.53 4.63 3.02
C PHE A 256 10.74 5.58 3.03
N PRO A 257 11.68 5.53 2.07
CA PRO A 257 12.80 6.48 2.08
C PRO A 257 12.33 7.93 1.85
N GLY A 258 11.33 8.10 0.98
CA GLY A 258 10.72 9.40 0.70
C GLY A 258 9.93 9.93 1.90
N ILE A 259 9.14 9.08 2.58
CA ILE A 259 8.44 9.44 3.83
C ILE A 259 9.47 9.88 4.88
N GLY A 260 10.47 9.04 5.14
CA GLY A 260 11.49 9.33 6.13
C GLY A 260 12.24 10.62 5.87
N LEU A 261 12.69 10.83 4.64
CA LEU A 261 13.37 12.05 4.23
C LEU A 261 12.48 13.29 4.37
N GLY A 262 11.21 13.20 3.96
CA GLY A 262 10.25 14.29 4.07
C GLY A 262 9.97 14.69 5.51
N VAL A 263 9.78 13.70 6.39
CA VAL A 263 9.59 13.91 7.83
C VAL A 263 10.81 14.62 8.46
N ILE A 264 12.02 14.13 8.15
CA ILE A 264 13.26 14.69 8.72
C ILE A 264 13.53 16.09 8.18
N ALA A 265 13.40 16.30 6.87
CA ALA A 265 13.66 17.58 6.23
C ALA A 265 12.68 18.68 6.70
N ALA A 266 11.41 18.34 6.89
CA ALA A 266 10.42 19.27 7.42
C ALA A 266 10.48 19.44 8.94
N GLY A 267 11.16 18.55 9.66
CA GLY A 267 11.13 18.52 11.12
C GLY A 267 9.75 18.16 11.68
N ALA A 268 9.03 17.27 10.98
CA ALA A 268 7.68 16.88 11.38
C ALA A 268 7.69 16.10 12.70
N THR A 269 6.67 16.35 13.53
CA THR A 269 6.53 15.75 14.86
C THR A 269 5.76 14.43 14.85
N ARG A 270 5.03 14.14 13.78
CA ARG A 270 4.24 12.92 13.56
C ARG A 270 4.15 12.58 12.07
N VAL A 271 3.83 11.32 11.77
CA VAL A 271 3.41 10.89 10.43
C VAL A 271 1.89 10.82 10.42
N THR A 272 1.25 11.61 9.56
CA THR A 272 -0.21 11.69 9.44
C THR A 272 -0.72 10.89 8.24
N ASP A 273 -2.00 10.55 8.22
CA ASP A 273 -2.61 9.85 7.08
C ASP A 273 -2.55 10.71 5.80
N SER A 274 -2.64 12.04 5.91
CA SER A 274 -2.46 12.93 4.75
C SER A 274 -1.04 12.87 4.15
N MET A 275 -0.02 12.67 4.96
CA MET A 275 1.36 12.47 4.48
C MET A 275 1.51 11.14 3.72
N LEU A 276 0.85 10.07 4.18
CA LEU A 276 0.82 8.77 3.50
C LEU A 276 0.08 8.87 2.16
N ILE A 277 -1.06 9.54 2.13
CA ILE A 277 -1.81 9.83 0.90
C ILE A 277 -0.94 10.66 -0.07
N ALA A 278 -0.23 11.68 0.42
CA ALA A 278 0.67 12.48 -0.40
C ALA A 278 1.81 11.64 -0.99
N SER A 279 2.35 10.67 -0.24
CA SER A 279 3.40 9.76 -0.73
C SER A 279 2.89 8.85 -1.85
N SER A 280 1.67 8.32 -1.73
CA SER A 280 1.02 7.49 -2.76
C SER A 280 0.77 8.28 -4.06
N ASN A 281 0.23 9.50 -3.94
CA ASN A 281 0.02 10.38 -5.10
C ASN A 281 1.35 10.76 -5.76
N ALA A 282 2.38 11.07 -4.96
CA ALA A 282 3.70 11.42 -5.49
C ALA A 282 4.34 10.24 -6.25
N LEU A 283 4.22 9.00 -5.74
CA LEU A 283 4.68 7.82 -6.48
C LEU A 283 3.93 7.67 -7.81
N ALA A 284 2.61 7.83 -7.79
CA ALA A 284 1.79 7.78 -9.00
C ALA A 284 2.19 8.84 -10.03
N ASP A 285 2.51 10.07 -9.59
CA ASP A 285 2.98 11.17 -10.46
C ASP A 285 4.33 10.83 -11.13
N CYS A 286 5.13 9.95 -10.54
CA CYS A 286 6.40 9.49 -11.10
C CYS A 286 6.24 8.36 -12.13
N SER A 287 5.04 7.80 -12.33
CA SER A 287 4.82 6.67 -13.25
C SER A 287 5.22 7.01 -14.70
N PRO A 288 6.14 6.24 -15.32
CA PRO A 288 6.49 6.42 -16.74
C PRO A 288 5.31 6.18 -17.67
N LEU A 289 4.39 5.28 -17.28
CA LEU A 289 3.21 4.92 -18.06
C LEU A 289 2.26 6.09 -18.34
N LEU A 290 2.34 7.16 -17.53
CA LEU A 290 1.55 8.39 -17.76
C LEU A 290 2.05 9.20 -18.96
N LYS A 291 3.31 8.98 -19.40
CA LYS A 291 3.93 9.70 -20.54
C LYS A 291 4.02 8.82 -21.78
N ASP A 292 4.24 7.53 -21.60
CA ASP A 292 4.34 6.53 -22.67
C ASP A 292 3.47 5.31 -22.32
N PRO A 293 2.41 5.02 -23.09
CA PRO A 293 1.52 3.89 -22.82
C PRO A 293 2.18 2.51 -22.92
N ASN A 294 3.43 2.45 -23.38
CA ASN A 294 4.22 1.22 -23.45
C ASN A 294 5.29 1.12 -22.35
N ALA A 295 5.45 2.17 -21.54
CA ALA A 295 6.40 2.16 -20.43
C ALA A 295 5.90 1.34 -19.23
N ASP A 296 6.77 1.17 -18.25
CA ASP A 296 6.47 0.44 -17.02
C ASP A 296 5.50 1.23 -16.13
N LEU A 297 4.75 0.51 -15.29
CA LEU A 297 3.80 1.13 -14.37
C LEU A 297 4.50 1.96 -13.28
N LEU A 298 5.63 1.49 -12.77
CA LEU A 298 6.43 2.21 -11.78
C LEU A 298 7.80 2.58 -12.37
N PRO A 299 8.45 3.63 -11.84
CA PRO A 299 9.80 4.03 -12.25
C PRO A 299 10.83 2.90 -12.08
N ASP A 300 11.89 2.91 -12.88
CA ASP A 300 13.04 2.03 -12.67
C ASP A 300 13.68 2.30 -11.30
N LEU A 301 14.15 1.23 -10.63
CA LEU A 301 14.83 1.36 -9.34
C LEU A 301 16.11 2.20 -9.39
N ASN A 302 16.73 2.36 -10.56
CA ASN A 302 17.85 3.28 -10.75
C ASN A 302 17.46 4.75 -10.56
N GLU A 303 16.17 5.08 -10.68
CA GLU A 303 15.62 6.43 -10.46
C GLU A 303 15.12 6.65 -9.03
N ILE A 304 15.25 5.63 -8.15
CA ILE A 304 14.68 5.63 -6.79
C ILE A 304 15.10 6.84 -5.95
N GLN A 305 16.29 7.37 -6.17
CA GLN A 305 16.76 8.56 -5.44
C GLN A 305 15.96 9.81 -5.80
N GLN A 306 15.64 10.00 -7.07
CA GLN A 306 14.82 11.12 -7.53
C GLN A 306 13.37 10.96 -7.09
N VAL A 307 12.83 9.74 -7.21
CA VAL A 307 11.50 9.38 -6.72
C VAL A 307 11.39 9.68 -5.21
N SER A 308 12.37 9.24 -4.42
CA SER A 308 12.38 9.48 -2.96
C SER A 308 12.42 10.97 -2.61
N LYS A 309 13.21 11.78 -3.32
CA LYS A 309 13.25 13.24 -3.11
C LYS A 309 11.92 13.91 -3.48
N PHE A 310 11.29 13.47 -4.56
CA PHE A 310 9.99 14.00 -4.96
C PHE A 310 8.90 13.63 -3.97
N ILE A 311 8.88 12.38 -3.51
CA ILE A 311 7.97 11.93 -2.44
C ILE A 311 8.23 12.74 -1.17
N ALA A 312 9.50 12.91 -0.77
CA ALA A 312 9.87 13.69 0.42
C ALA A 312 9.32 15.12 0.37
N PHE A 313 9.41 15.78 -0.78
CA PHE A 313 8.86 17.12 -0.97
C PHE A 313 7.34 17.15 -0.74
N LYS A 314 6.61 16.21 -1.33
CA LYS A 314 5.13 16.13 -1.18
C LYS A 314 4.71 15.77 0.24
N VAL A 315 5.42 14.83 0.88
CA VAL A 315 5.19 14.43 2.27
C VAL A 315 5.44 15.60 3.22
N ALA A 316 6.53 16.34 3.02
CA ALA A 316 6.85 17.52 3.82
C ALA A 316 5.79 18.64 3.68
N LYS A 317 5.30 18.90 2.46
CA LYS A 317 4.19 19.85 2.25
C LYS A 317 2.93 19.41 3.00
N ALA A 318 2.58 18.13 2.90
CA ALA A 318 1.44 17.58 3.64
C ALA A 318 1.61 17.67 5.17
N ALA A 319 2.85 17.51 5.68
CA ALA A 319 3.14 17.70 7.09
C ALA A 319 2.94 19.16 7.56
N MET A 320 3.33 20.14 6.73
CA MET A 320 3.09 21.56 6.97
C MET A 320 1.59 21.88 6.97
N ASP A 321 0.87 21.41 5.97
CA ASP A 321 -0.58 21.62 5.82
C ASP A 321 -1.36 20.99 6.98
N ALA A 322 -0.89 19.86 7.51
CA ALA A 322 -1.44 19.19 8.69
C ALA A 322 -1.05 19.87 10.02
N GLY A 323 -0.20 20.91 10.00
CA GLY A 323 0.26 21.62 11.20
C GLY A 323 1.19 20.81 12.10
N VAL A 324 1.81 19.73 11.57
CA VAL A 324 2.76 18.87 12.32
C VAL A 324 4.22 19.19 12.00
N ALA A 325 4.48 20.15 11.12
CA ALA A 325 5.81 20.65 10.78
C ALA A 325 5.81 22.17 10.67
N PRO A 326 6.95 22.86 10.91
CA PRO A 326 7.11 24.28 10.62
C PRO A 326 6.89 24.55 9.13
N VAL A 327 6.30 25.70 8.80
CA VAL A 327 6.10 26.13 7.40
C VAL A 327 7.43 26.61 6.81
N LEU A 328 7.86 25.98 5.73
CA LEU A 328 9.00 26.38 4.92
C LEU A 328 8.50 26.77 3.51
N ASP A 329 9.18 27.72 2.87
CA ASP A 329 8.98 27.92 1.44
C ASP A 329 9.60 26.75 0.63
N ASP A 330 9.29 26.69 -0.65
CA ASP A 330 9.70 25.57 -1.50
C ASP A 330 11.22 25.49 -1.67
N GLU A 331 11.92 26.63 -1.71
CA GLU A 331 13.37 26.69 -1.84
C GLU A 331 14.07 26.18 -0.56
N ALA A 332 13.63 26.66 0.60
CA ALA A 332 14.16 26.19 1.89
C ALA A 332 13.88 24.71 2.12
N LEU A 333 12.70 24.22 1.71
CA LEU A 333 12.38 22.80 1.79
C LEU A 333 13.26 21.95 0.87
N GLN A 334 13.48 22.37 -0.38
CA GLN A 334 14.39 21.67 -1.30
C GLN A 334 15.81 21.60 -0.75
N GLN A 335 16.32 22.71 -0.20
CA GLN A 335 17.63 22.75 0.45
C GLN A 335 17.69 21.80 1.66
N ALA A 336 16.64 21.75 2.47
CA ALA A 336 16.57 20.83 3.61
C ALA A 336 16.54 19.36 3.17
N ILE A 337 15.82 19.02 2.10
CA ILE A 337 15.80 17.67 1.51
C ILE A 337 17.20 17.29 1.03
N GLU A 338 17.88 18.15 0.27
CA GLU A 338 19.24 17.87 -0.22
C GLU A 338 20.25 17.75 0.91
N ALA A 339 20.14 18.54 1.97
CA ALA A 339 21.03 18.52 3.12
C ALA A 339 20.87 17.23 3.96
N ASN A 340 19.66 16.67 4.01
CA ASN A 340 19.36 15.44 4.77
C ASN A 340 19.44 14.19 3.89
N PHE A 341 19.56 14.31 2.57
CA PHE A 341 19.68 13.16 1.68
C PHE A 341 21.02 12.44 1.92
N TRP A 342 20.93 11.16 2.28
CA TRP A 342 22.11 10.35 2.52
C TRP A 342 22.81 10.01 1.20
N LYS A 343 24.16 10.15 1.19
CA LYS A 343 25.01 9.75 0.08
C LYS A 343 25.97 8.66 0.55
N PRO A 344 26.24 7.64 -0.28
CA PRO A 344 27.16 6.54 0.07
C PRO A 344 28.62 6.98 -0.03
N GLU A 345 29.00 7.97 0.78
CA GLU A 345 30.33 8.56 0.82
C GLU A 345 30.93 8.38 2.21
N TYR A 346 32.22 8.03 2.27
CA TYR A 346 32.95 8.06 3.53
C TYR A 346 33.17 9.51 3.99
N ARG A 347 32.78 9.81 5.22
CA ARG A 347 32.98 11.13 5.83
C ARG A 347 34.20 11.11 6.73
N ASP A 348 34.92 12.22 6.80
CA ASP A 348 36.01 12.40 7.77
C ASP A 348 35.42 12.48 9.16
N TYR A 349 35.84 11.52 10.03
CA TYR A 349 35.46 11.51 11.43
C TYR A 349 36.51 12.25 12.25
N LYS A 350 36.07 13.23 13.05
CA LYS A 350 36.92 13.91 14.03
C LYS A 350 36.52 13.46 15.43
N ARG A 351 37.53 13.13 16.23
CA ARG A 351 37.32 12.86 17.68
C ARG A 351 36.87 14.17 18.33
N VAL A 352 35.72 14.17 18.96
CA VAL A 352 35.26 15.24 19.85
C VAL A 352 35.35 14.76 21.28
N THR A 353 35.92 15.60 22.14
CA THR A 353 35.93 15.44 23.63
C THR A 353 34.70 16.20 24.12
N PHE A 354 33.82 15.51 24.82
CA PHE A 354 32.68 16.11 25.51
C PHE A 354 33.12 16.55 26.89
#